data_906fa5bf9ac2b3ee987fc2f8bbab32bb
#
_entry.id   906fa5bf9ac2b3ee987fc2f8bbab32bb
#
_cell.length_a   1.000
_cell.length_b   1.000
_cell.length_c   1.000
_cell.angle_alpha   90.00
_cell.angle_beta   90.00
_cell.angle_gamma   90.00
#
_symmetry.space_group_name_H-M   'P 1'
#
loop_
_entity.id
_entity.type
_entity.pdbx_description
1 polymer ?
#
loop_
_entity_poly.entity_id
_entity_poly.type
_entity_poly.pdbx_seq_one_letter_code
_entity_poly.pdbx_strand_id
1 'polypeptide(L)'
;EDANSSLIIAALLHDVGHLLLNENADNTSFLKKDLRHQNVVRRVLNPYVSKAVTGPIALHVAAKRYLCSTDPSYYSKLSPKTKQSLAIQGAAMTPTELARFERGAYFKPAVRLRRWDDAAKEPKKTTPDLAFFLPRLELELERAFKPM
;
A
#
# COMPACT_ATOMS: atom_id res chain seq x y z
N GLU A 1 1.49 9.00 -16.07
CA GLU A 1 0.68 7.79 -16.12
C GLU A 1 -0.76 8.12 -15.77
N ASP A 2 -1.72 7.70 -16.62
CA ASP A 2 -3.15 7.81 -16.33
C ASP A 2 -3.55 6.87 -15.19
N ALA A 3 -3.57 7.41 -13.98
CA ALA A 3 -4.12 6.73 -12.82
C ALA A 3 -5.44 7.36 -12.45
N ASN A 4 -6.42 6.56 -12.06
CA ASN A 4 -7.65 7.09 -11.51
C ASN A 4 -7.39 7.78 -10.16
N SER A 5 -8.22 8.74 -9.80
CA SER A 5 -8.08 9.51 -8.54
C SER A 5 -7.99 8.62 -7.31
N SER A 6 -8.79 7.55 -7.25
CA SER A 6 -8.81 6.62 -6.11
C SER A 6 -7.46 5.95 -5.88
N LEU A 7 -6.75 5.55 -6.94
CA LEU A 7 -5.43 4.91 -6.79
C LEU A 7 -4.35 5.93 -6.38
N ILE A 8 -4.45 7.19 -6.83
CA ILE A 8 -3.57 8.27 -6.37
C ILE A 8 -3.78 8.52 -4.87
N ILE A 9 -5.02 8.59 -4.41
CA ILE A 9 -5.34 8.73 -2.98
C ILE A 9 -4.92 7.50 -2.19
N ALA A 10 -5.05 6.29 -2.74
CA ALA A 10 -4.51 5.09 -2.11
C ALA A 10 -2.99 5.18 -1.92
N ALA A 11 -2.25 5.68 -2.91
CA ALA A 11 -0.81 5.88 -2.80
C ALA A 11 -0.44 6.95 -1.75
N LEU A 12 -1.21 8.04 -1.65
CA LEU A 12 -0.99 9.08 -0.63
C LEU A 12 -1.20 8.55 0.79
N LEU A 13 -2.18 7.66 0.99
CA LEU A 13 -2.65 7.25 2.32
C LEU A 13 -2.15 5.87 2.77
N HIS A 14 -1.46 5.09 1.91
CA HIS A 14 -1.18 3.67 2.19
C HIS A 14 -0.37 3.44 3.48
N ASP A 15 0.53 4.34 3.82
CA ASP A 15 1.42 4.24 4.98
C ASP A 15 0.95 5.07 6.19
N VAL A 16 -0.19 5.73 6.12
CA VAL A 16 -0.75 6.52 7.25
C VAL A 16 -0.96 5.67 8.51
N GLY A 17 -1.10 4.35 8.34
CA GLY A 17 -1.18 3.39 9.45
C GLY A 17 0.05 3.38 10.35
N HIS A 18 1.22 3.69 9.83
CA HIS A 18 2.43 3.83 10.63
C HIS A 18 2.33 4.99 11.62
N LEU A 19 1.72 6.10 11.21
CA LEU A 19 1.45 7.25 12.09
C LEU A 19 0.44 6.90 13.18
N LEU A 20 -0.58 6.10 12.86
CA LEU A 20 -1.65 5.71 13.79
C LEU A 20 -1.17 4.68 14.82
N LEU A 21 -0.14 3.91 14.52
CA LEU A 21 0.41 2.88 15.41
C LEU A 21 1.46 3.42 16.40
N ASN A 22 1.74 4.73 16.39
CA ASN A 22 2.69 5.39 17.27
C ASN A 22 4.07 4.69 17.30
N GLU A 23 4.79 4.75 16.19
CA GLU A 23 6.04 4.00 15.94
C GLU A 23 7.25 4.43 16.78
N ASN A 24 7.07 5.34 17.74
CA ASN A 24 8.13 5.82 18.62
C ASN A 24 8.51 4.83 19.75
N ALA A 25 7.93 3.64 19.76
CA ALA A 25 8.22 2.62 20.77
C ALA A 25 9.08 1.49 20.16
N ASP A 26 10.25 1.28 20.74
CA ASP A 26 11.19 0.16 20.61
C ASP A 26 11.29 -0.62 19.28
N ASN A 27 12.52 -0.77 18.77
CA ASN A 27 12.85 -1.51 17.53
C ASN A 27 12.28 -2.93 17.43
N THR A 28 12.00 -3.60 18.55
CA THR A 28 11.38 -4.94 18.58
C THR A 28 9.86 -4.91 18.35
N SER A 29 9.20 -3.80 18.69
CA SER A 29 7.76 -3.61 18.43
C SER A 29 7.48 -3.24 16.96
N PHE A 30 8.43 -2.63 16.27
CA PHE A 30 8.33 -2.26 14.86
C PHE A 30 8.02 -3.47 13.98
N LEU A 31 8.75 -4.57 14.15
CA LEU A 31 8.55 -5.79 13.36
C LEU A 31 7.17 -6.44 13.58
N LYS A 32 6.64 -6.39 14.80
CA LYS A 32 5.29 -6.89 15.11
C LYS A 32 4.19 -5.96 14.59
N LYS A 33 4.45 -4.66 14.51
CA LYS A 33 3.52 -3.64 14.01
C LYS A 33 3.46 -3.61 12.48
N ASP A 34 4.58 -3.89 11.80
CA ASP A 34 4.66 -3.96 10.33
C ASP A 34 3.69 -4.99 9.71
N LEU A 35 3.30 -6.01 10.49
CA LEU A 35 2.31 -7.00 10.06
C LEU A 35 0.86 -6.49 10.00
N ARG A 36 0.55 -5.31 10.54
CA ARG A 36 -0.84 -4.88 10.77
C ARG A 36 -1.18 -3.49 10.22
N HIS A 37 -0.19 -2.68 9.84
CA HIS A 37 -0.43 -1.28 9.46
C HIS A 37 -1.48 -1.15 8.33
N GLN A 38 -1.43 -1.99 7.29
CA GLN A 38 -2.39 -1.96 6.19
C GLN A 38 -3.83 -2.27 6.63
N ASN A 39 -4.00 -3.13 7.64
CA ASN A 39 -5.32 -3.45 8.19
C ASN A 39 -5.88 -2.32 9.06
N VAL A 40 -5.00 -1.64 9.80
CA VAL A 40 -5.37 -0.44 10.58
C VAL A 40 -5.81 0.66 9.63
N VAL A 41 -5.02 0.98 8.60
CA VAL A 41 -5.39 1.97 7.57
C VAL A 41 -6.75 1.64 6.96
N ARG A 42 -6.95 0.41 6.52
CA ARG A 42 -8.23 -0.02 5.94
C ARG A 42 -9.39 0.19 6.90
N ARG A 43 -9.25 -0.19 8.17
CA ARG A 43 -10.32 -0.03 9.18
C ARG A 43 -10.66 1.43 9.42
N VAL A 44 -9.66 2.29 9.54
CA VAL A 44 -9.85 3.72 9.80
C VAL A 44 -10.43 4.44 8.59
N LEU A 45 -9.98 4.11 7.38
CA LEU A 45 -10.39 4.81 6.16
C LEU A 45 -11.70 4.29 5.55
N ASN A 46 -12.09 3.03 5.79
CA ASN A 46 -13.30 2.44 5.18
C ASN A 46 -14.59 3.27 5.34
N PRO A 47 -14.83 3.99 6.46
CA PRO A 47 -16.00 4.85 6.58
C PRO A 47 -15.96 6.11 5.70
N TYR A 48 -14.77 6.51 5.24
CA TYR A 48 -14.54 7.83 4.63
C TYR A 48 -14.20 7.80 3.16
N VAL A 49 -13.73 6.67 2.63
CA VAL A 49 -13.33 6.55 1.23
C VAL A 49 -13.81 5.22 0.63
N SER A 50 -13.88 5.17 -0.69
CA SER A 50 -14.36 3.99 -1.41
C SER A 50 -13.42 2.78 -1.28
N LYS A 51 -13.94 1.59 -1.57
CA LYS A 51 -13.14 0.36 -1.66
C LYS A 51 -12.07 0.41 -2.76
N ALA A 52 -12.22 1.30 -3.75
CA ALA A 52 -11.21 1.54 -4.77
C ALA A 52 -9.93 2.18 -4.19
N VAL A 53 -10.04 2.87 -3.04
CA VAL A 53 -8.91 3.38 -2.26
C VAL A 53 -8.41 2.32 -1.27
N THR A 54 -9.29 1.80 -0.42
CA THR A 54 -8.88 0.92 0.69
C THR A 54 -8.49 -0.50 0.27
N GLY A 55 -8.97 -0.98 -0.87
CA GLY A 55 -8.63 -2.29 -1.42
C GLY A 55 -7.16 -2.42 -1.80
N PRO A 56 -6.61 -1.54 -2.67
CA PRO A 56 -5.17 -1.53 -2.97
C PRO A 56 -4.29 -1.36 -1.72
N ILE A 57 -4.70 -0.49 -0.78
CA ILE A 57 -3.97 -0.28 0.48
C ILE A 57 -3.89 -1.60 1.28
N ALA A 58 -5.01 -2.30 1.45
CA ALA A 58 -5.04 -3.57 2.18
C ALA A 58 -4.15 -4.65 1.55
N LEU A 59 -3.90 -4.55 0.25
CA LEU A 59 -3.19 -5.56 -0.54
C LEU A 59 -1.74 -5.17 -0.89
N HIS A 60 -1.23 -3.98 -0.51
CA HIS A 60 0.10 -3.54 -0.96
C HIS A 60 1.24 -4.43 -0.42
N VAL A 61 1.08 -5.00 0.79
CA VAL A 61 2.03 -5.99 1.33
C VAL A 61 1.96 -7.31 0.55
N ALA A 62 0.76 -7.77 0.21
CA ALA A 62 0.59 -8.95 -0.65
C ALA A 62 1.17 -8.70 -2.05
N ALA A 63 1.02 -7.49 -2.60
CA ALA A 63 1.63 -7.09 -3.87
C ALA A 63 3.17 -7.14 -3.83
N LYS A 64 3.80 -6.76 -2.71
CA LYS A 64 5.25 -6.94 -2.50
C LYS A 64 5.65 -8.41 -2.57
N ARG A 65 4.94 -9.29 -1.84
CA ARG A 65 5.18 -10.74 -1.85
C ARG A 65 5.01 -11.31 -3.26
N TYR A 66 3.96 -10.88 -3.97
CA TYR A 66 3.69 -11.27 -5.36
C TYR A 66 4.86 -10.90 -6.29
N LEU A 67 5.30 -9.65 -6.27
CA LEU A 67 6.42 -9.19 -7.10
C LEU A 67 7.71 -9.94 -6.79
N CYS A 68 7.98 -10.23 -5.53
CA CYS A 68 9.14 -11.04 -5.13
C CYS A 68 9.08 -12.48 -5.65
N SER A 69 7.87 -13.01 -5.89
CA SER A 69 7.67 -14.38 -6.38
C SER A 69 7.72 -14.48 -7.91
N THR A 70 7.34 -13.40 -8.61
CA THR A 70 7.15 -13.41 -10.07
C THR A 70 8.20 -12.62 -10.83
N ASP A 71 8.97 -11.77 -10.15
CA ASP A 71 10.00 -10.91 -10.76
C ASP A 71 11.32 -11.00 -9.95
N PRO A 72 12.26 -11.87 -10.39
CA PRO A 72 13.57 -12.00 -9.73
C PRO A 72 14.35 -10.68 -9.69
N SER A 73 14.19 -9.82 -10.70
CA SER A 73 14.84 -8.51 -10.76
C SER A 73 14.29 -7.54 -9.71
N TYR A 74 13.02 -7.67 -9.35
CA TYR A 74 12.40 -6.91 -8.29
C TYR A 74 13.02 -7.24 -6.92
N TYR A 75 13.12 -8.54 -6.59
CA TYR A 75 13.70 -8.97 -5.31
C TYR A 75 15.15 -8.50 -5.13
N SER A 76 15.95 -8.56 -6.20
CA SER A 76 17.37 -8.15 -6.13
C SER A 76 17.55 -6.67 -5.77
N LYS A 77 16.64 -5.80 -6.20
CA LYS A 77 16.66 -4.34 -5.97
C LYS A 77 16.15 -3.92 -4.58
N LEU A 78 15.52 -4.82 -3.83
CA LEU A 78 15.01 -4.49 -2.51
C LEU A 78 16.14 -4.17 -1.52
N SER A 79 15.93 -3.15 -0.69
CA SER A 79 16.84 -2.83 0.41
C SER A 79 16.92 -3.98 1.43
N PRO A 80 18.00 -4.09 2.21
CA PRO A 80 18.11 -5.10 3.28
C PRO A 80 16.93 -5.03 4.27
N LYS A 81 16.50 -3.82 4.66
CA LYS A 81 15.35 -3.60 5.54
C LYS A 81 14.06 -4.15 4.92
N THR A 82 13.84 -3.93 3.62
CA THR A 82 12.64 -4.43 2.93
C THR A 82 12.66 -5.95 2.81
N LYS A 83 13.84 -6.58 2.60
CA LYS A 83 13.99 -8.04 2.60
C LYS A 83 13.70 -8.65 3.97
N GLN A 84 14.15 -8.01 5.05
CA GLN A 84 13.86 -8.43 6.41
C GLN A 84 12.34 -8.34 6.71
N SER A 85 11.70 -7.23 6.35
CA SER A 85 10.24 -7.06 6.45
C SER A 85 9.49 -8.13 5.65
N LEU A 86 9.94 -8.45 4.43
CA LEU A 86 9.35 -9.51 3.61
C LEU A 86 9.36 -10.87 4.31
N ALA A 87 10.47 -11.26 4.95
CA ALA A 87 10.58 -12.54 5.66
C ALA A 87 9.53 -12.64 6.78
N ILE A 88 9.28 -11.55 7.51
CA ILE A 88 8.28 -11.48 8.59
C ILE A 88 6.86 -11.49 8.04
N GLN A 89 6.64 -10.88 6.88
CA GLN A 89 5.33 -10.76 6.23
C GLN A 89 4.91 -12.02 5.45
N GLY A 90 5.63 -13.14 5.58
CA GLY A 90 5.29 -14.44 4.99
C GLY A 90 6.09 -14.80 3.74
N ALA A 91 7.23 -14.11 3.50
CA ALA A 91 8.15 -14.39 2.38
C ALA A 91 7.48 -14.37 0.98
N ALA A 92 8.03 -15.09 0.01
CA ALA A 92 7.44 -15.26 -1.31
C ALA A 92 6.09 -16.00 -1.25
N MET A 93 5.22 -15.76 -2.23
CA MET A 93 3.94 -16.45 -2.32
C MET A 93 4.11 -17.85 -2.89
N THR A 94 3.31 -18.79 -2.38
CA THR A 94 3.13 -20.11 -2.99
C THR A 94 2.33 -20.02 -4.29
N PRO A 95 2.36 -21.02 -5.18
CA PRO A 95 1.55 -21.03 -6.40
C PRO A 95 0.05 -20.82 -6.15
N THR A 96 -0.48 -21.38 -5.07
CA THR A 96 -1.89 -21.22 -4.68
C THR A 96 -2.20 -19.79 -4.25
N GLU A 97 -1.31 -19.16 -3.49
CA GLU A 97 -1.43 -17.75 -3.10
C GLU A 97 -1.36 -16.81 -4.30
N LEU A 98 -0.46 -17.08 -5.27
CA LEU A 98 -0.35 -16.32 -6.52
C LEU A 98 -1.68 -16.35 -7.29
N ALA A 99 -2.20 -17.55 -7.57
CA ALA A 99 -3.44 -17.72 -8.31
C ALA A 99 -4.65 -17.06 -7.60
N ARG A 100 -4.68 -17.09 -6.25
CA ARG A 100 -5.70 -16.41 -5.47
C ARG A 100 -5.58 -14.89 -5.55
N PHE A 101 -4.37 -14.37 -5.44
CA PHE A 101 -4.10 -12.93 -5.47
C PHE A 101 -4.44 -12.34 -6.84
N GLU A 102 -4.04 -12.99 -7.94
CA GLU A 102 -4.30 -12.56 -9.32
C GLU A 102 -5.77 -12.46 -9.67
N ARG A 103 -6.62 -13.32 -9.06
CA ARG A 103 -8.08 -13.27 -9.24
C ARG A 103 -8.77 -12.17 -8.42
N GLY A 104 -8.05 -11.51 -7.53
CA GLY A 104 -8.59 -10.45 -6.68
C GLY A 104 -8.97 -9.19 -7.47
N ALA A 105 -10.11 -8.57 -7.14
CA ALA A 105 -10.62 -7.36 -7.82
C ALA A 105 -9.62 -6.18 -7.78
N TYR A 106 -8.76 -6.13 -6.76
CA TYR A 106 -7.78 -5.06 -6.58
C TYR A 106 -6.34 -5.50 -6.87
N PHE A 107 -6.14 -6.63 -7.52
CA PHE A 107 -4.82 -7.15 -7.88
C PHE A 107 -3.97 -6.12 -8.64
N LYS A 108 -4.45 -5.68 -9.82
CA LYS A 108 -3.72 -4.72 -10.66
C LYS A 108 -3.46 -3.39 -9.95
N PRO A 109 -4.46 -2.75 -9.30
CA PRO A 109 -4.24 -1.54 -8.52
C PRO A 109 -3.22 -1.72 -7.38
N ALA A 110 -3.25 -2.84 -6.66
CA ALA A 110 -2.32 -3.11 -5.56
C ALA A 110 -0.87 -3.28 -6.05
N VAL A 111 -0.67 -3.98 -7.17
CA VAL A 111 0.66 -4.12 -7.79
C VAL A 111 1.18 -2.76 -8.28
N ARG A 112 0.32 -1.94 -8.87
CA ARG A 112 0.69 -0.60 -9.34
C ARG A 112 1.04 0.32 -8.15
N LEU A 113 0.24 0.31 -7.09
CA LEU A 113 0.51 1.03 -5.85
C LEU A 113 1.89 0.64 -5.28
N ARG A 114 2.18 -0.67 -5.20
CA ARG A 114 3.46 -1.16 -4.69
C ARG A 114 4.65 -0.68 -5.53
N ARG A 115 4.53 -0.68 -6.84
CA ARG A 115 5.59 -0.17 -7.72
C ARG A 115 5.83 1.34 -7.52
N TRP A 116 4.78 2.11 -7.24
CA TRP A 116 4.91 3.53 -6.91
C TRP A 116 5.56 3.76 -5.55
N ASP A 117 5.19 2.98 -4.52
CA ASP A 117 5.83 3.03 -3.20
C ASP A 117 7.35 2.80 -3.33
N ASP A 118 7.77 1.81 -4.11
CA ASP A 118 9.20 1.57 -4.32
C ASP A 118 9.89 2.69 -5.12
N ALA A 119 9.23 3.22 -6.14
CA ALA A 119 9.75 4.34 -6.94
C ALA A 119 9.81 5.67 -6.17
N ALA A 120 8.98 5.85 -5.15
CA ALA A 120 8.97 7.05 -4.32
C ALA A 120 10.18 7.14 -3.36
N LYS A 121 10.92 6.05 -3.16
CA LYS A 121 12.10 5.98 -2.29
C LYS A 121 13.36 6.59 -2.91
N GLU A 122 13.22 7.26 -4.04
CA GLU A 122 14.34 7.92 -4.74
C GLU A 122 14.69 9.24 -4.03
N PRO A 123 15.93 9.37 -3.51
CA PRO A 123 16.34 10.57 -2.80
C PRO A 123 16.27 11.83 -3.69
N LYS A 124 15.85 12.94 -3.11
CA LYS A 124 15.80 14.26 -3.78
C LYS A 124 14.81 14.39 -4.94
N LYS A 125 13.88 13.44 -5.10
CA LYS A 125 12.81 13.55 -6.10
C LYS A 125 11.84 14.67 -5.67
N THR A 126 11.67 15.66 -6.54
CA THR A 126 10.67 16.71 -6.34
C THR A 126 9.27 16.11 -6.48
N THR A 127 8.44 16.28 -5.47
CA THR A 127 7.05 15.85 -5.47
C THR A 127 6.13 17.04 -5.22
N PRO A 128 4.89 17.00 -5.74
CA PRO A 128 3.88 17.99 -5.36
C PRO A 128 3.66 17.98 -3.84
N ASP A 129 3.27 19.10 -3.29
CA ASP A 129 2.85 19.21 -1.90
C ASP A 129 1.48 18.55 -1.64
N LEU A 130 1.07 18.50 -0.39
CA LEU A 130 -0.22 17.92 -0.01
C LEU A 130 -1.40 18.66 -0.64
N ALA A 131 -1.30 19.99 -0.79
CA ALA A 131 -2.37 20.82 -1.35
C ALA A 131 -2.75 20.40 -2.77
N PHE A 132 -1.80 19.92 -3.56
CA PHE A 132 -2.05 19.38 -4.90
C PHE A 132 -3.01 18.17 -4.90
N PHE A 133 -3.03 17.40 -3.83
CA PHE A 133 -3.84 16.18 -3.73
C PHE A 133 -5.21 16.42 -3.07
N LEU A 134 -5.40 17.55 -2.36
CA LEU A 134 -6.64 17.83 -1.61
C LEU A 134 -7.90 17.74 -2.48
N PRO A 135 -7.97 18.32 -3.71
CA PRO A 135 -9.20 18.22 -4.51
C PRO A 135 -9.59 16.76 -4.86
N ARG A 136 -8.59 15.89 -5.00
CA ARG A 136 -8.83 14.46 -5.25
C ARG A 136 -9.32 13.73 -4.00
N LEU A 137 -8.79 14.11 -2.84
CA LEU A 137 -9.22 13.57 -1.56
C LEU A 137 -10.67 13.99 -1.26
N GLU A 138 -11.01 15.25 -1.45
CA GLU A 138 -12.36 15.77 -1.30
C GLU A 138 -13.35 15.01 -2.19
N LEU A 139 -13.02 14.79 -3.46
CA LEU A 139 -13.84 14.00 -4.38
C LEU A 139 -14.08 12.55 -3.89
N GLU A 140 -13.07 11.91 -3.30
CA GLU A 140 -13.22 10.54 -2.73
C GLU A 140 -14.10 10.55 -1.48
N LEU A 141 -14.00 11.57 -0.63
CA LEU A 141 -14.86 11.74 0.54
C LEU A 141 -16.32 11.96 0.12
N GLU A 142 -16.57 12.86 -0.83
CA GLU A 142 -17.91 13.10 -1.37
C GLU A 142 -18.56 11.83 -1.95
N ARG A 143 -17.78 11.01 -2.66
CA ARG A 143 -18.26 9.74 -3.22
C ARG A 143 -18.67 8.74 -2.14
N ALA A 144 -17.97 8.71 -1.02
CA ALA A 144 -18.28 7.82 0.09
C ALA A 144 -19.57 8.23 0.84
N PHE A 145 -19.88 9.53 0.87
CA PHE A 145 -21.04 10.09 1.59
C PHE A 145 -22.26 10.37 0.69
N LYS A 146 -22.18 10.15 -0.63
CA LYS A 146 -23.39 10.24 -1.48
C LYS A 146 -24.37 9.13 -1.10
N PRO A 147 -25.60 9.47 -0.68
CA PRO A 147 -26.66 8.47 -0.52
C PRO A 147 -26.91 7.80 -1.87
N MET A 148 -27.06 6.47 -1.84
CA MET A 148 -27.55 5.70 -2.99
C MET A 148 -28.99 6.06 -3.32
#